data_03cc43d29291eb4a44769c2ba318db13
#
_entry.id   03cc43d29291eb4a44769c2ba318db13
#
_cell.length_a   1.000
_cell.length_b   1.000
_cell.length_c   1.000
_cell.angle_alpha   90.00
_cell.angle_beta   90.00
_cell.angle_gamma   90.00
#
_symmetry.space_group_name_H-M   'P 1'
#
loop_
_entity.id
_entity.type
_entity.pdbx_description
1 polymer ?
#
loop_
_entity_poly.entity_id
_entity_poly.type
_entity_poly.pdbx_seq_one_letter_code
_entity_poly.pdbx_strand_id
1 'polypeptide(L)'
;MPRKAKGDNATDPAKASKSSTDYMREMRLRLKDAGLVKREFWIRPENVDALRGIEKALRQPFLGDRIKLEDFMTENTNWTISSLQKALSELDLVTEGRIEMGVIEGDAAGIKLTMADFGDLPIYIAVEGDQILADATLIEVNKIKDVAAFNGEVLRSRDLFPLSSVGIEKLADGQEVYCRFGALRAASSLTVIVQEILTLADNVIRAAEAFEDHFIY
;
A
#
# COMPACT_ATOMS: atom_id res chain seq x y z
N MET A 1 55.38 6.33 -51.59
CA MET A 1 54.05 5.99 -51.01
C MET A 1 54.30 5.40 -49.60
N PRO A 2 54.11 6.13 -48.50
CA PRO A 2 54.26 5.59 -47.17
C PRO A 2 52.97 4.94 -46.65
N ARG A 3 53.09 3.81 -45.98
CA ARG A 3 52.04 3.03 -45.34
C ARG A 3 51.44 3.78 -44.15
N LYS A 4 50.14 3.84 -44.07
CA LYS A 4 49.36 4.34 -42.92
C LYS A 4 49.50 3.39 -41.74
N ALA A 5 49.86 3.92 -40.58
CA ALA A 5 49.85 3.26 -39.31
C ALA A 5 48.42 2.97 -38.87
N LYS A 6 48.20 1.78 -38.33
CA LYS A 6 46.98 1.34 -37.66
C LYS A 6 46.90 2.04 -36.30
N GLY A 7 45.75 2.70 -36.04
CA GLY A 7 45.46 3.31 -34.76
C GLY A 7 45.19 2.24 -33.69
N ASP A 8 45.82 2.42 -32.55
CA ASP A 8 45.62 1.66 -31.33
C ASP A 8 44.20 1.97 -30.78
N ASN A 9 43.36 0.96 -30.76
CA ASN A 9 42.15 0.95 -29.97
C ASN A 9 42.55 0.78 -28.51
N ALA A 10 42.49 1.88 -27.73
CA ALA A 10 42.54 1.84 -26.30
C ALA A 10 41.27 1.14 -25.78
N THR A 11 41.40 -0.09 -25.38
CA THR A 11 40.40 -0.87 -24.66
C THR A 11 40.23 -0.24 -23.28
N ASP A 12 39.03 0.34 -23.06
CA ASP A 12 38.55 0.79 -21.76
C ASP A 12 38.67 -0.36 -20.73
N PRO A 13 39.30 -0.14 -19.56
CA PRO A 13 39.42 -1.21 -18.57
C PRO A 13 38.06 -1.62 -18.05
N ALA A 14 37.61 -2.78 -18.45
CA ALA A 14 36.39 -3.41 -17.97
C ALA A 14 36.34 -3.32 -16.45
N LYS A 15 35.28 -2.65 -15.93
CA LYS A 15 34.94 -2.64 -14.50
C LYS A 15 34.87 -4.08 -14.04
N ALA A 16 35.88 -4.53 -13.29
CA ALA A 16 35.89 -5.86 -12.69
C ALA A 16 34.62 -6.03 -11.87
N SER A 17 33.82 -7.06 -12.14
CA SER A 17 32.62 -7.35 -11.40
C SER A 17 32.99 -7.60 -9.93
N LYS A 18 32.43 -6.85 -9.01
CA LYS A 18 32.66 -7.02 -7.58
C LYS A 18 32.23 -8.43 -7.15
N SER A 19 33.06 -9.08 -6.35
CA SER A 19 32.70 -10.37 -5.77
C SER A 19 31.60 -10.25 -4.73
N SER A 20 30.89 -11.32 -4.43
CA SER A 20 29.91 -11.38 -3.33
C SER A 20 30.51 -10.92 -1.99
N THR A 21 31.78 -11.23 -1.75
CA THR A 21 32.53 -10.82 -0.55
C THR A 21 32.74 -9.31 -0.50
N ASP A 22 32.99 -8.68 -1.64
CA ASP A 22 33.17 -7.22 -1.71
C ASP A 22 31.85 -6.48 -1.42
N TYR A 23 30.73 -6.97 -1.93
CA TYR A 23 29.41 -6.43 -1.61
C TYR A 23 29.09 -6.53 -0.12
N MET A 24 29.38 -7.67 0.49
CA MET A 24 29.16 -7.87 1.94
C MET A 24 30.06 -6.96 2.78
N ARG A 25 31.30 -6.76 2.36
CA ARG A 25 32.24 -5.85 3.05
C ARG A 25 31.76 -4.40 2.95
N GLU A 26 31.35 -3.97 1.77
CA GLU A 26 30.86 -2.62 1.53
C GLU A 26 29.56 -2.34 2.31
N MET A 27 28.63 -3.31 2.34
CA MET A 27 27.40 -3.24 3.13
C MET A 27 27.71 -3.06 4.63
N ARG A 28 28.65 -3.85 5.19
CA ARG A 28 29.06 -3.74 6.60
C ARG A 28 29.67 -2.39 6.93
N LEU A 29 30.48 -1.83 6.03
CA LEU A 29 31.04 -0.49 6.20
C LEU A 29 29.93 0.56 6.22
N ARG A 30 28.99 0.54 5.29
CA ARG A 30 27.85 1.48 5.26
C ARG A 30 27.02 1.42 6.54
N LEU A 31 26.73 0.21 7.06
CA LEU A 31 25.99 0.06 8.31
C LEU A 31 26.76 0.64 9.50
N LYS A 32 28.09 0.43 9.54
CA LYS A 32 28.96 0.98 10.59
C LYS A 32 29.04 2.52 10.51
N ASP A 33 29.17 3.08 9.32
CA ASP A 33 29.24 4.52 9.08
C ASP A 33 27.88 5.19 9.43
N ALA A 34 26.76 4.45 9.32
CA ALA A 34 25.44 4.88 9.79
C ALA A 34 25.27 4.74 11.32
N GLY A 35 26.34 4.44 12.07
CA GLY A 35 26.30 4.31 13.53
C GLY A 35 25.70 3.00 14.05
N LEU A 36 25.45 2.01 13.18
CA LEU A 36 24.88 0.73 13.57
C LEU A 36 25.95 -0.22 14.11
N VAL A 37 25.62 -0.93 15.17
CA VAL A 37 26.47 -1.93 15.81
C VAL A 37 25.89 -3.34 15.63
N LYS A 38 26.71 -4.26 15.14
CA LYS A 38 26.31 -5.67 15.02
C LYS A 38 26.20 -6.29 16.42
N ARG A 39 25.08 -6.99 16.69
CA ARG A 39 24.87 -7.85 17.85
C ARG A 39 24.45 -9.22 17.39
N GLU A 40 24.82 -10.25 18.13
CA GLU A 40 24.47 -11.65 17.88
C GLU A 40 23.68 -12.18 19.06
N PHE A 41 22.59 -12.91 18.78
CA PHE A 41 21.70 -13.45 19.78
C PHE A 41 21.46 -14.94 19.53
N TRP A 42 21.32 -15.70 20.62
CA TRP A 42 20.81 -17.06 20.57
C TRP A 42 19.30 -17.02 20.72
N ILE A 43 18.59 -17.54 19.71
CA ILE A 43 17.12 -17.55 19.69
C ILE A 43 16.62 -18.93 19.29
N ARG A 44 15.41 -19.24 19.63
CA ARG A 44 14.71 -20.43 19.14
C ARG A 44 14.36 -20.26 17.66
N PRO A 45 14.39 -21.37 16.85
CA PRO A 45 14.10 -21.28 15.42
C PRO A 45 12.74 -20.64 15.08
N GLU A 46 11.71 -20.90 15.90
CA GLU A 46 10.36 -20.36 15.76
C GLU A 46 10.29 -18.83 15.90
N ASN A 47 11.27 -18.21 16.54
CA ASN A 47 11.30 -16.76 16.80
C ASN A 47 12.14 -15.96 15.78
N VAL A 48 12.66 -16.61 14.72
CA VAL A 48 13.54 -15.95 13.72
C VAL A 48 12.86 -14.80 13.03
N ASP A 49 11.61 -14.94 12.65
CA ASP A 49 10.89 -13.92 11.90
C ASP A 49 10.49 -12.73 12.80
N ALA A 50 10.11 -12.99 14.05
CA ALA A 50 9.89 -11.94 15.06
C ALA A 50 11.17 -11.13 15.30
N LEU A 51 12.33 -11.79 15.42
CA LEU A 51 13.62 -11.08 15.57
C LEU A 51 13.97 -10.23 14.38
N ARG A 52 13.69 -10.68 13.13
CA ARG A 52 13.90 -9.87 11.92
C ARG A 52 13.06 -8.59 11.91
N GLY A 53 11.81 -8.67 12.38
CA GLY A 53 10.93 -7.51 12.55
C GLY A 53 11.52 -6.49 13.53
N ILE A 54 11.94 -6.98 14.71
CA ILE A 54 12.59 -6.16 15.74
C ILE A 54 13.90 -5.55 15.22
N GLU A 55 14.76 -6.32 14.55
CA GLU A 55 16.01 -5.83 13.97
C GLU A 55 15.78 -4.68 12.99
N LYS A 56 14.78 -4.82 12.12
CA LYS A 56 14.40 -3.78 11.17
C LYS A 56 13.96 -2.49 11.87
N ALA A 57 13.17 -2.61 12.92
CA ALA A 57 12.73 -1.48 13.73
C ALA A 57 13.91 -0.80 14.44
N LEU A 58 14.82 -1.56 15.05
CA LEU A 58 16.00 -1.03 15.76
C LEU A 58 17.01 -0.29 14.87
N ARG A 59 16.88 -0.35 13.55
CA ARG A 59 17.69 0.48 12.63
C ARG A 59 17.19 1.92 12.54
N GLN A 60 16.01 2.22 13.07
CA GLN A 60 15.48 3.58 13.12
C GLN A 60 16.06 4.34 14.33
N PRO A 61 16.41 5.62 14.19
CA PRO A 61 16.85 6.43 15.32
C PRO A 61 15.71 6.71 16.31
N PHE A 62 16.04 6.78 17.59
CA PHE A 62 15.11 7.19 18.67
C PHE A 62 13.86 6.30 18.88
N LEU A 63 14.03 5.01 18.78
CA LEU A 63 12.93 4.07 18.99
C LEU A 63 12.58 3.79 20.46
N GLY A 64 13.44 4.20 21.43
CA GLY A 64 13.36 3.97 22.87
C GLY A 64 12.01 3.46 23.41
N ASP A 65 11.15 4.37 23.81
CA ASP A 65 9.89 4.04 24.50
C ASP A 65 8.72 3.68 23.57
N ARG A 66 8.94 3.64 22.25
CA ARG A 66 7.88 3.37 21.25
C ARG A 66 7.78 1.92 20.80
N ILE A 67 8.70 1.06 21.22
CA ILE A 67 8.63 -0.37 20.94
C ILE A 67 7.80 -1.03 22.03
N LYS A 68 6.54 -1.34 21.74
CA LYS A 68 5.79 -2.32 22.52
C LYS A 68 6.15 -3.70 21.99
N LEU A 69 6.60 -4.57 22.88
CA LEU A 69 6.94 -5.96 22.56
C LEU A 69 5.74 -6.70 21.93
N GLU A 70 4.55 -6.28 22.29
CA GLU A 70 3.25 -6.75 21.77
C GLU A 70 3.12 -6.54 20.25
N ASP A 71 3.69 -5.47 19.69
CA ASP A 71 3.67 -5.20 18.25
C ASP A 71 4.49 -6.22 17.43
N PHE A 72 5.37 -6.98 18.10
CA PHE A 72 6.23 -7.99 17.47
C PHE A 72 5.84 -9.43 17.85
N MET A 73 4.99 -9.60 18.85
CA MET A 73 4.52 -10.91 19.33
C MET A 73 3.20 -11.35 18.72
N THR A 74 2.49 -10.45 18.03
CA THR A 74 1.40 -10.88 17.18
C THR A 74 2.01 -11.72 16.07
N GLU A 75 1.63 -12.99 16.01
CA GLU A 75 1.83 -13.80 14.82
C GLU A 75 1.47 -12.93 13.63
N ASN A 76 2.39 -12.81 12.68
CA ASN A 76 2.19 -12.07 11.44
C ASN A 76 1.20 -12.88 10.57
N THR A 77 0.05 -13.18 11.13
CA THR A 77 -1.06 -13.81 10.43
C THR A 77 -1.70 -12.74 9.57
N ASN A 78 -1.55 -12.89 8.27
CA ASN A 78 -2.29 -12.08 7.32
C ASN A 78 -3.78 -12.15 7.65
N TRP A 79 -4.43 -11.01 7.57
CA TRP A 79 -5.88 -10.98 7.62
C TRP A 79 -6.47 -11.89 6.54
N THR A 80 -7.50 -12.59 6.89
CA THR A 80 -8.45 -13.20 5.97
C THR A 80 -9.73 -12.36 5.98
N ILE A 81 -10.58 -12.51 4.97
CA ILE A 81 -11.89 -11.82 4.96
C ILE A 81 -12.65 -12.08 6.26
N SER A 82 -12.70 -13.33 6.73
CA SER A 82 -13.44 -13.70 7.95
C SER A 82 -12.84 -13.09 9.21
N SER A 83 -11.51 -13.09 9.37
CA SER A 83 -10.86 -12.52 10.54
C SER A 83 -10.95 -10.99 10.55
N LEU A 84 -10.81 -10.35 9.38
CA LEU A 84 -10.96 -8.90 9.24
C LEU A 84 -12.41 -8.47 9.48
N GLN A 85 -13.38 -9.18 8.93
CA GLN A 85 -14.81 -8.95 9.17
C GLN A 85 -15.13 -8.98 10.67
N LYS A 86 -14.65 -10.02 11.37
CA LYS A 86 -14.87 -10.14 12.81
C LYS A 86 -14.27 -8.95 13.56
N ALA A 87 -13.03 -8.59 13.27
CA ALA A 87 -12.37 -7.48 13.93
C ALA A 87 -13.04 -6.13 13.64
N LEU A 88 -13.50 -5.89 12.40
CA LEU A 88 -14.25 -4.70 12.04
C LEU A 88 -15.60 -4.62 12.74
N SER A 89 -16.31 -5.78 12.92
CA SER A 89 -17.61 -5.81 13.59
C SER A 89 -17.58 -5.43 15.07
N GLU A 90 -16.43 -5.52 15.70
CA GLU A 90 -16.20 -5.17 17.11
C GLU A 90 -15.85 -3.68 17.31
N LEU A 91 -15.68 -2.91 16.23
CA LEU A 91 -15.35 -1.48 16.32
C LEU A 91 -16.56 -0.63 16.73
N ASP A 92 -16.30 0.42 17.51
CA ASP A 92 -17.32 1.38 17.92
C ASP A 92 -18.02 2.01 16.70
N LEU A 93 -17.29 2.31 15.63
CA LEU A 93 -17.84 2.84 14.37
C LEU A 93 -18.92 1.95 13.75
N VAL A 94 -18.82 0.64 13.91
CA VAL A 94 -19.80 -0.34 13.40
C VAL A 94 -20.92 -0.54 14.42
N THR A 95 -20.59 -0.69 15.70
CA THR A 95 -21.57 -0.93 16.75
C THR A 95 -22.48 0.28 17.01
N GLU A 96 -21.99 1.50 16.75
CA GLU A 96 -22.77 2.76 16.80
C GLU A 96 -23.55 3.04 15.50
N GLY A 97 -23.41 2.21 14.47
CA GLY A 97 -24.12 2.36 13.20
C GLY A 97 -23.58 3.44 12.26
N ARG A 98 -22.37 3.96 12.51
CA ARG A 98 -21.68 4.92 11.63
C ARG A 98 -21.11 4.25 10.38
N ILE A 99 -20.85 2.96 10.48
CA ILE A 99 -20.47 2.07 9.37
C ILE A 99 -21.39 0.86 9.40
N GLU A 100 -22.18 0.68 8.36
CA GLU A 100 -22.89 -0.57 8.14
C GLU A 100 -22.01 -1.56 7.39
N MET A 101 -21.99 -2.82 7.82
CA MET A 101 -21.14 -3.85 7.23
C MET A 101 -21.96 -4.99 6.63
N GLY A 102 -21.68 -5.30 5.38
CA GLY A 102 -22.22 -6.46 4.66
C GLY A 102 -21.11 -7.36 4.16
N VAL A 103 -21.43 -8.63 3.93
CA VAL A 103 -20.51 -9.62 3.35
C VAL A 103 -20.92 -9.87 1.90
N ILE A 104 -19.93 -9.88 1.02
CA ILE A 104 -20.09 -10.28 -0.38
C ILE A 104 -19.64 -11.74 -0.46
N GLU A 105 -20.57 -12.63 -0.79
CA GLU A 105 -20.30 -14.04 -0.97
C GLU A 105 -20.04 -14.35 -2.44
N GLY A 106 -19.24 -15.38 -2.72
CA GLY A 106 -18.93 -15.86 -4.06
C GLY A 106 -17.44 -16.04 -4.31
N ASP A 107 -17.08 -16.17 -5.58
CA ASP A 107 -15.68 -16.38 -6.00
C ASP A 107 -14.76 -15.19 -5.64
N ALA A 108 -15.33 -13.99 -5.54
CA ALA A 108 -14.66 -12.77 -5.06
C ALA A 108 -15.28 -12.35 -3.71
N ALA A 109 -15.03 -13.16 -2.67
CA ALA A 109 -15.51 -12.85 -1.33
C ALA A 109 -14.90 -11.51 -0.81
N GLY A 110 -15.74 -10.65 -0.23
CA GLY A 110 -15.34 -9.34 0.23
C GLY A 110 -16.22 -8.80 1.34
N ILE A 111 -15.86 -7.63 1.84
CA ILE A 111 -16.64 -6.88 2.82
C ILE A 111 -17.12 -5.59 2.14
N LYS A 112 -18.42 -5.33 2.21
CA LYS A 112 -18.99 -4.03 1.85
C LYS A 112 -19.18 -3.22 3.12
N LEU A 113 -18.62 -2.02 3.16
CA LEU A 113 -18.88 -1.02 4.18
C LEU A 113 -19.74 0.10 3.58
N THR A 114 -20.79 0.50 4.28
CA THR A 114 -21.58 1.69 3.93
C THR A 114 -21.27 2.75 4.96
N MET A 115 -20.68 3.85 4.53
CA MET A 115 -20.13 4.90 5.38
C MET A 115 -21.18 5.99 5.60
N ALA A 116 -21.96 5.90 6.69
CA ALA A 116 -23.08 6.82 6.96
C ALA A 116 -22.63 8.28 7.04
N ASP A 117 -21.51 8.57 7.70
CA ASP A 117 -20.95 9.93 7.83
C ASP A 117 -20.51 10.54 6.48
N PHE A 118 -20.45 9.76 5.41
CA PHE A 118 -20.03 10.13 4.06
C PHE A 118 -21.17 9.96 3.03
N GLY A 119 -22.42 10.11 3.47
CA GLY A 119 -23.58 10.01 2.58
C GLY A 119 -23.85 8.60 2.08
N ASP A 120 -23.67 7.61 2.94
CA ASP A 120 -23.84 6.18 2.65
C ASP A 120 -22.90 5.66 1.56
N LEU A 121 -21.70 6.27 1.47
CA LEU A 121 -20.68 5.87 0.50
C LEU A 121 -20.32 4.40 0.67
N PRO A 122 -20.46 3.55 -0.38
CA PRO A 122 -20.01 2.18 -0.34
C PRO A 122 -18.50 2.08 -0.53
N ILE A 123 -17.83 1.37 0.37
CA ILE A 123 -16.43 0.94 0.24
C ILE A 123 -16.39 -0.58 0.20
N TYR A 124 -15.65 -1.12 -0.74
CA TYR A 124 -15.45 -2.55 -0.91
C TYR A 124 -14.05 -2.94 -0.44
N ILE A 125 -13.95 -4.03 0.31
CA ILE A 125 -12.69 -4.55 0.83
C ILE A 125 -12.51 -5.98 0.36
N ALA A 126 -11.38 -6.25 -0.27
CA ALA A 126 -10.93 -7.60 -0.62
C ALA A 126 -9.61 -7.91 0.08
N VAL A 127 -9.38 -9.19 0.37
CA VAL A 127 -8.09 -9.69 0.88
C VAL A 127 -7.58 -10.70 -0.13
N GLU A 128 -6.49 -10.36 -0.82
CA GLU A 128 -5.90 -11.17 -1.87
C GLU A 128 -4.43 -11.45 -1.56
N GLY A 129 -4.12 -12.68 -1.17
CA GLY A 129 -2.76 -13.07 -0.80
C GLY A 129 -2.21 -12.21 0.34
N ASP A 130 -1.18 -11.42 0.05
CA ASP A 130 -0.51 -10.55 1.02
C ASP A 130 -1.07 -9.11 1.05
N GLN A 131 -2.19 -8.85 0.36
CA GLN A 131 -2.74 -7.51 0.21
C GLN A 131 -4.19 -7.43 0.72
N ILE A 132 -4.51 -6.26 1.27
CA ILE A 132 -5.87 -5.79 1.48
C ILE A 132 -6.08 -4.66 0.48
N LEU A 133 -7.11 -4.77 -0.33
CA LEU A 133 -7.56 -3.72 -1.24
C LEU A 133 -8.83 -3.11 -0.67
N ALA A 134 -8.89 -1.80 -0.64
CA ALA A 134 -10.09 -1.05 -0.33
C ALA A 134 -10.39 -0.12 -1.50
N ASP A 135 -11.57 -0.19 -2.06
CA ASP A 135 -11.97 0.64 -3.20
C ASP A 135 -13.36 1.25 -3.01
N ALA A 136 -13.60 2.35 -3.70
CA ALA A 136 -14.90 3.00 -3.77
C ALA A 136 -15.08 3.63 -5.16
N THR A 137 -16.29 3.48 -5.72
CA THR A 137 -16.65 4.11 -6.99
C THR A 137 -16.71 5.63 -6.84
N LEU A 138 -16.05 6.33 -7.74
CA LEU A 138 -16.14 7.79 -7.83
C LEU A 138 -17.28 8.20 -8.80
N ILE A 139 -17.22 7.73 -10.05
CA ILE A 139 -18.20 8.06 -11.09
C ILE A 139 -18.09 7.09 -12.27
N GLU A 140 -19.18 6.90 -13.00
CA GLU A 140 -19.20 6.15 -14.25
C GLU A 140 -18.43 6.91 -15.35
N VAL A 141 -17.67 6.18 -16.18
CA VAL A 141 -16.89 6.80 -17.28
C VAL A 141 -17.79 7.54 -18.28
N ASN A 142 -18.99 7.02 -18.55
CA ASN A 142 -19.97 7.62 -19.45
C ASN A 142 -20.59 8.94 -18.93
N LYS A 143 -20.38 9.26 -17.66
CA LYS A 143 -20.80 10.52 -17.01
C LYS A 143 -19.70 11.58 -17.00
N ILE A 144 -18.61 11.37 -17.72
CA ILE A 144 -17.53 12.35 -17.88
C ILE A 144 -17.69 13.10 -19.21
N LYS A 145 -17.68 14.43 -19.17
CA LYS A 145 -17.83 15.32 -20.34
C LYS A 145 -16.70 15.11 -21.37
N ASP A 146 -15.46 15.08 -20.92
CA ASP A 146 -14.25 14.85 -21.71
C ASP A 146 -13.32 13.91 -20.94
N VAL A 147 -13.34 12.64 -21.31
CA VAL A 147 -12.55 11.57 -20.67
C VAL A 147 -11.04 11.84 -20.77
N ALA A 148 -10.56 12.40 -21.88
CA ALA A 148 -9.14 12.65 -22.07
C ALA A 148 -8.64 13.81 -21.19
N ALA A 149 -9.41 14.89 -21.10
CA ALA A 149 -9.13 16.01 -20.21
C ALA A 149 -9.17 15.57 -18.75
N PHE A 150 -10.22 14.86 -18.34
CA PHE A 150 -10.38 14.32 -17.00
C PHE A 150 -9.22 13.40 -16.59
N ASN A 151 -8.83 12.44 -17.45
CA ASN A 151 -7.68 11.57 -17.20
C ASN A 151 -6.39 12.38 -17.01
N GLY A 152 -6.19 13.42 -17.81
CA GLY A 152 -5.03 14.29 -17.71
C GLY A 152 -4.95 15.03 -16.36
N GLU A 153 -6.08 15.46 -15.82
CA GLU A 153 -6.16 16.17 -14.55
C GLU A 153 -6.07 15.22 -13.35
N VAL A 154 -6.85 14.15 -13.35
CA VAL A 154 -6.86 13.14 -12.28
C VAL A 154 -5.47 12.53 -12.06
N LEU A 155 -4.74 12.20 -13.14
CA LEU A 155 -3.40 11.63 -13.02
C LEU A 155 -2.37 12.63 -12.48
N ARG A 156 -2.63 13.94 -12.55
CA ARG A 156 -1.77 14.99 -11.97
C ARG A 156 -2.16 15.40 -10.56
N SER A 157 -3.30 14.93 -10.04
CA SER A 157 -3.85 15.31 -8.75
C SER A 157 -3.33 14.50 -7.56
N ARG A 158 -2.26 13.70 -7.74
CA ARG A 158 -1.73 12.78 -6.72
C ARG A 158 -1.54 13.42 -5.34
N ASP A 159 -1.03 14.65 -5.32
CA ASP A 159 -0.69 15.33 -4.07
C ASP A 159 -1.93 15.86 -3.30
N LEU A 160 -3.09 15.90 -3.95
CA LEU A 160 -4.35 16.34 -3.34
C LEU A 160 -5.03 15.24 -2.50
N PHE A 161 -4.72 13.98 -2.80
CA PHE A 161 -5.42 12.83 -2.26
C PHE A 161 -4.43 11.80 -1.70
N PRO A 162 -3.95 12.00 -0.46
CA PRO A 162 -2.98 11.11 0.15
C PRO A 162 -3.53 9.70 0.34
N LEU A 163 -2.65 8.71 0.29
CA LEU A 163 -2.92 7.29 0.54
C LEU A 163 -3.88 6.60 -0.46
N SER A 164 -4.44 7.31 -1.44
CA SER A 164 -5.32 6.70 -2.42
C SER A 164 -4.85 6.93 -3.86
N SER A 165 -5.13 5.96 -4.70
CA SER A 165 -4.91 6.01 -6.14
C SER A 165 -6.24 6.09 -6.87
N VAL A 166 -6.20 6.33 -8.18
CA VAL A 166 -7.38 6.29 -9.05
C VAL A 166 -7.16 5.24 -10.14
N GLY A 167 -8.23 4.54 -10.50
CA GLY A 167 -8.25 3.57 -11.57
C GLY A 167 -9.55 3.59 -12.33
N ILE A 168 -9.61 2.84 -13.43
CA ILE A 168 -10.85 2.50 -14.13
C ILE A 168 -11.07 1.02 -13.93
N GLU A 169 -12.25 0.67 -13.46
CA GLU A 169 -12.69 -0.72 -13.28
C GLU A 169 -13.86 -1.02 -14.20
N LYS A 170 -13.90 -2.25 -14.70
CA LYS A 170 -15.00 -2.75 -15.48
C LYS A 170 -15.88 -3.66 -14.61
N LEU A 171 -17.10 -3.23 -14.38
CA LEU A 171 -18.07 -3.97 -13.59
C LEU A 171 -18.60 -5.20 -14.34
N ALA A 172 -19.26 -6.11 -13.63
CA ALA A 172 -19.79 -7.37 -14.18
C ALA A 172 -20.82 -7.15 -15.31
N ASP A 173 -21.54 -6.04 -15.29
CA ASP A 173 -22.49 -5.62 -16.33
C ASP A 173 -21.82 -5.00 -17.57
N GLY A 174 -20.50 -4.87 -17.55
CA GLY A 174 -19.69 -4.29 -18.61
C GLY A 174 -19.52 -2.78 -18.53
N GLN A 175 -20.12 -2.10 -17.55
CA GLN A 175 -19.95 -0.68 -17.30
C GLN A 175 -18.55 -0.39 -16.77
N GLU A 176 -17.96 0.71 -17.22
CA GLU A 176 -16.68 1.21 -16.71
C GLU A 176 -16.90 2.35 -15.72
N VAL A 177 -16.21 2.28 -14.59
CA VAL A 177 -16.28 3.28 -13.53
C VAL A 177 -14.88 3.76 -13.15
N TYR A 178 -14.76 5.03 -12.81
CA TYR A 178 -13.61 5.51 -12.07
C TYR A 178 -13.77 5.10 -10.62
N CYS A 179 -12.76 4.47 -10.06
CA CYS A 179 -12.70 4.14 -8.65
C CYS A 179 -11.49 4.79 -7.99
N ARG A 180 -11.61 5.08 -6.70
CA ARG A 180 -10.48 5.37 -5.83
C ARG A 180 -10.19 4.16 -4.98
N PHE A 181 -8.92 3.84 -4.82
CA PHE A 181 -8.51 2.66 -4.08
C PHE A 181 -7.24 2.90 -3.27
N GLY A 182 -7.14 2.17 -2.17
CA GLY A 182 -5.95 2.02 -1.36
C GLY A 182 -5.53 0.56 -1.26
N ALA A 183 -4.24 0.31 -1.08
CA ALA A 183 -3.70 -1.03 -0.93
C ALA A 183 -2.81 -1.09 0.31
N LEU A 184 -3.07 -2.06 1.16
CA LEU A 184 -2.33 -2.33 2.39
C LEU A 184 -1.77 -3.75 2.38
N ARG A 185 -0.76 -3.98 3.21
CA ARG A 185 -0.33 -5.36 3.48
C ARG A 185 -1.39 -6.07 4.32
N ALA A 186 -1.64 -7.34 4.01
CA ALA A 186 -2.56 -8.17 4.81
C ALA A 186 -2.11 -8.36 6.28
N ALA A 187 -0.86 -8.05 6.61
CA ALA A 187 -0.32 -8.02 7.96
C ALA A 187 -0.39 -6.63 8.64
N SER A 188 -1.11 -5.65 8.06
CA SER A 188 -1.29 -4.33 8.67
C SER A 188 -2.14 -4.42 9.93
N SER A 189 -1.89 -3.56 10.92
CA SER A 189 -2.74 -3.51 12.11
C SER A 189 -4.16 -3.03 11.77
N LEU A 190 -5.14 -3.44 12.58
CA LEU A 190 -6.54 -3.01 12.40
C LEU A 190 -6.66 -1.49 12.40
N THR A 191 -5.91 -0.80 13.27
CA THR A 191 -5.89 0.68 13.33
C THR A 191 -5.47 1.30 12.01
N VAL A 192 -4.44 0.74 11.35
CA VAL A 192 -3.97 1.23 10.04
C VAL A 192 -5.02 0.98 8.96
N ILE A 193 -5.68 -0.19 8.98
CA ILE A 193 -6.75 -0.52 8.03
C ILE A 193 -7.93 0.46 8.18
N VAL A 194 -8.38 0.71 9.40
CA VAL A 194 -9.47 1.66 9.68
C VAL A 194 -9.09 3.08 9.24
N GLN A 195 -7.86 3.51 9.50
CA GLN A 195 -7.38 4.82 9.06
C GLN A 195 -7.39 4.94 7.53
N GLU A 196 -6.99 3.89 6.80
CA GLU A 196 -7.04 3.86 5.34
C GLU A 196 -8.48 3.96 4.81
N ILE A 197 -9.40 3.19 5.40
CA ILE A 197 -10.83 3.23 5.04
C ILE A 197 -11.41 4.64 5.19
N LEU A 198 -11.17 5.29 6.33
CA LEU A 198 -11.65 6.65 6.60
C LEU A 198 -11.02 7.68 5.67
N THR A 199 -9.72 7.54 5.39
CA THR A 199 -9.01 8.42 4.46
C THR A 199 -9.51 8.23 3.03
N LEU A 200 -9.80 6.99 2.61
CA LEU A 200 -10.38 6.70 1.31
C LEU A 200 -11.76 7.34 1.17
N ALA A 201 -12.63 7.21 2.18
CA ALA A 201 -13.95 7.84 2.18
C ALA A 201 -13.85 9.37 2.01
N ASP A 202 -13.01 10.03 2.80
CA ASP A 202 -12.77 11.48 2.69
C ASP A 202 -12.24 11.86 1.29
N ASN A 203 -11.29 11.11 0.76
CA ASN A 203 -10.70 11.35 -0.55
C ASN A 203 -11.71 11.19 -1.70
N VAL A 204 -12.69 10.27 -1.59
CA VAL A 204 -13.74 10.11 -2.60
C VAL A 204 -14.65 11.34 -2.63
N ILE A 205 -15.11 11.81 -1.46
CA ILE A 205 -15.96 13.00 -1.38
C ILE A 205 -15.22 14.23 -1.91
N ARG A 206 -14.00 14.46 -1.45
CA ARG A 206 -13.16 15.57 -1.92
C ARG A 206 -12.86 15.50 -3.42
N ALA A 207 -12.71 14.30 -3.98
CA ALA A 207 -12.50 14.13 -5.40
C ALA A 207 -13.78 14.42 -6.19
N ALA A 208 -14.95 14.01 -5.69
CA ALA A 208 -16.23 14.33 -6.31
C ALA A 208 -16.43 15.84 -6.38
N GLU A 209 -16.11 16.58 -5.32
CA GLU A 209 -16.17 18.04 -5.29
C GLU A 209 -15.12 18.69 -6.22
N ALA A 210 -13.86 18.23 -6.15
CA ALA A 210 -12.76 18.84 -6.92
C ALA A 210 -12.93 18.67 -8.44
N PHE A 211 -13.61 17.61 -8.88
CA PHE A 211 -13.80 17.29 -10.29
C PHE A 211 -15.24 17.51 -10.80
N GLU A 212 -16.10 18.16 -10.01
CA GLU A 212 -17.52 18.36 -10.31
C GLU A 212 -17.73 18.94 -11.72
N ASP A 213 -16.89 19.86 -12.15
CA ASP A 213 -16.96 20.51 -13.46
C ASP A 213 -16.82 19.54 -14.65
N HIS A 214 -16.25 18.37 -14.43
CA HIS A 214 -16.11 17.32 -15.46
C HIS A 214 -17.34 16.41 -15.57
N PHE A 215 -18.28 16.45 -14.62
CA PHE A 215 -19.37 15.49 -14.55
C PHE A 215 -20.59 15.93 -15.35
N ILE A 216 -21.31 14.95 -15.91
CA ILE A 216 -22.63 15.07 -16.52
C ILE A 216 -23.64 14.59 -15.48
N TYR A 217 -24.55 15.43 -15.09
CA TYR A 217 -25.65 15.12 -14.15
C TYR A 217 -26.93 14.76 -14.91
#